data_8986957303e4b67a37778251c5c11397
#
_entry.id   8986957303e4b67a37778251c5c11397
#
_cell.length_a   1.000
_cell.length_b   1.000
_cell.length_c   1.000
_cell.angle_alpha   90.00
_cell.angle_beta   90.00
_cell.angle_gamma   90.00
#
_symmetry.space_group_name_H-M   'P 1'
#
loop_
_entity.id
_entity.type
_entity.pdbx_description
1 polymer ?
#
loop_
_entity_poly.entity_id
_entity_poly.type
_entity_poly.pdbx_seq_one_letter_code
_entity_poly.pdbx_strand_id
1 'polypeptide(L)'
;MKYVYRNILLYVLLALMLVISACGTSGPTPSPSASSAPATTTKASDAPQSQGEKAVYVGIVNAPITVNQINDQGDSASDNVIALINDSLLDLNEKFEFLPKLAKSVETKDNQTFTVKLDPAAKWNDGKPFTTADVAFTLQTALHPKVETNFKLNFIEGVNEAGKLAEGKTEISGLKIIDEKTFEVKTKTPIDPLIFKERFGTKVFFLPQHILKDVASEQLATHPYFQKPDVTIGAFKFANFAKGQYVEVAKNTNYYRDVAKLDKIFIKVLPATNLVAQLQTGEIQLNSVPVGLIPITDYEKVKGFSNVELVSGNPSVPPEIFFNTEKISDPKVRQAIAYALNRNLIVDQLLKGQGEIIDGGIPSYHPYYNKDIPKYTYDPDKAKKLLQEAKWDTNKPIQFLIPVGNKIREQAADILVQNLTAIGLKVDVQKFDFATLIQKVRKGEYDITIFTRDFYIEPSSYFTGFKSDNASNITKYKSPIADELITKGETESDPAKRKDIYNKLQDTLHQDLPSIAVYSEKRLLAVTKNVIVGKPLDIGMFNNVNQWDLKK
;
A
#
# COMPACT_ATOMS: atom_id res chain seq x y z
N MET A 1 -7.40 -28.85 45.34
CA MET A 1 -6.34 -27.82 45.33
C MET A 1 -5.08 -28.11 46.18
N LYS A 2 -5.02 -29.10 47.04
CA LYS A 2 -3.82 -29.45 47.86
C LYS A 2 -2.78 -30.34 47.16
N TYR A 3 -3.11 -30.99 46.04
CA TYR A 3 -2.20 -31.92 45.35
C TYR A 3 -1.37 -31.27 44.23
N VAL A 4 -1.77 -30.11 43.71
CA VAL A 4 -1.06 -29.42 42.63
C VAL A 4 0.17 -28.67 43.15
N TYR A 5 0.12 -28.12 44.36
CA TYR A 5 1.27 -27.39 44.96
C TYR A 5 2.41 -28.30 45.43
N ARG A 6 2.14 -29.58 45.69
CA ARG A 6 3.18 -30.53 46.17
C ARG A 6 4.10 -31.00 45.04
N ASN A 7 3.63 -30.98 43.79
CA ASN A 7 4.45 -31.40 42.66
C ASN A 7 5.28 -30.26 42.07
N ILE A 8 4.85 -28.99 42.22
CA ILE A 8 5.62 -27.82 41.78
C ILE A 8 6.83 -27.58 42.71
N LEU A 9 6.70 -27.85 44.01
CA LEU A 9 7.83 -27.70 44.95
C LEU A 9 8.92 -28.76 44.73
N LEU A 10 8.59 -29.92 44.18
CA LEU A 10 9.56 -31.01 43.93
C LEU A 10 10.43 -30.69 42.67
N TYR A 11 9.90 -29.99 41.67
CA TYR A 11 10.64 -29.63 40.48
C TYR A 11 11.56 -28.40 40.68
N VAL A 12 11.21 -27.51 41.58
CA VAL A 12 12.06 -26.36 41.96
C VAL A 12 13.28 -26.79 42.79
N LEU A 13 13.14 -27.84 43.64
CA LEU A 13 14.26 -28.39 44.41
C LEU A 13 15.22 -29.25 43.57
N LEU A 14 14.79 -29.85 42.48
CA LEU A 14 15.67 -30.58 41.55
C LEU A 14 16.50 -29.66 40.62
N ALA A 15 16.02 -28.44 40.36
CA ALA A 15 16.74 -27.45 39.55
C ALA A 15 17.83 -26.71 40.34
N LEU A 16 17.82 -26.72 41.67
CA LEU A 16 18.80 -26.02 42.51
C LEU A 16 20.02 -26.86 42.88
N MET A 17 20.07 -28.17 42.57
CA MET A 17 21.20 -29.06 42.91
C MET A 17 22.23 -29.22 41.78
N LEU A 18 22.14 -28.49 40.67
CA LEU A 18 23.05 -28.62 39.53
C LEU A 18 24.02 -27.43 39.38
N VAL A 19 24.16 -26.54 40.36
CA VAL A 19 24.99 -25.31 40.25
C VAL A 19 26.13 -25.26 41.28
N ILE A 20 26.40 -26.31 42.05
CA ILE A 20 27.52 -26.30 42.99
C ILE A 20 28.46 -27.48 42.71
N SER A 21 29.31 -27.31 41.68
CA SER A 21 30.59 -28.05 41.58
C SER A 21 31.46 -27.48 40.48
N ALA A 22 32.19 -26.39 40.73
CA ALA A 22 33.47 -26.05 40.09
C ALA A 22 34.06 -24.79 40.73
N CYS A 23 34.68 -24.96 41.89
CA CYS A 23 35.75 -24.04 42.32
C CYS A 23 37.02 -24.85 42.52
N GLY A 24 37.96 -24.71 41.63
CA GLY A 24 39.35 -25.24 41.76
C GLY A 24 40.30 -24.22 41.17
N THR A 25 41.16 -23.67 42.03
CA THR A 25 42.20 -22.68 41.83
C THR A 25 43.31 -23.12 40.90
N SER A 26 43.79 -22.23 39.99
CA SER A 26 45.25 -21.96 39.82
C SER A 26 45.54 -21.12 38.56
N GLY A 27 46.27 -20.04 38.71
CA GLY A 27 47.35 -19.45 37.95
C GLY A 27 47.16 -18.95 36.49
N PRO A 28 47.75 -17.80 36.13
CA PRO A 28 47.54 -17.19 34.81
C PRO A 28 48.47 -17.74 33.74
N THR A 29 47.94 -18.16 32.62
CA THR A 29 48.67 -18.38 31.37
C THR A 29 47.95 -17.72 30.18
N PRO A 30 48.66 -17.29 29.13
CA PRO A 30 48.18 -16.24 28.22
C PRO A 30 47.15 -16.73 27.22
N SER A 31 46.20 -15.83 26.90
CA SER A 31 45.13 -16.03 25.90
C SER A 31 45.68 -16.38 24.52
N PRO A 32 45.14 -17.40 23.85
CA PRO A 32 45.25 -17.50 22.41
C PRO A 32 44.19 -16.60 21.77
N SER A 33 44.60 -15.84 20.76
CA SER A 33 43.78 -15.02 19.88
C SER A 33 42.51 -15.76 19.44
N ALA A 34 41.36 -15.14 19.64
CA ALA A 34 40.12 -15.60 19.09
C ALA A 34 40.21 -15.54 17.54
N SER A 35 40.38 -16.71 16.94
CA SER A 35 40.11 -16.93 15.52
C SER A 35 38.65 -16.63 15.29
N SER A 36 38.36 -15.52 14.60
CA SER A 36 37.04 -15.22 14.06
C SER A 36 36.67 -16.35 13.11
N ALA A 37 35.68 -17.14 13.48
CA ALA A 37 35.01 -18.04 12.55
C ALA A 37 34.52 -17.21 11.36
N PRO A 38 34.73 -17.65 10.10
CA PRO A 38 34.20 -16.93 8.95
C PRO A 38 32.70 -16.91 9.07
N ALA A 39 32.13 -15.70 9.04
CA ALA A 39 30.71 -15.52 8.84
C ALA A 39 30.32 -16.34 7.61
N THR A 40 29.46 -17.32 7.80
CA THR A 40 28.85 -18.07 6.71
C THR A 40 28.04 -17.05 5.92
N THR A 41 28.62 -16.50 4.88
CA THR A 41 27.87 -15.79 3.83
C THR A 41 26.96 -16.85 3.23
N THR A 42 25.70 -16.84 3.65
CA THR A 42 24.63 -17.48 2.90
C THR A 42 24.69 -16.87 1.52
N LYS A 43 25.23 -17.61 0.54
CA LYS A 43 25.12 -17.26 -0.88
C LYS A 43 23.63 -17.04 -1.11
N ALA A 44 23.27 -15.80 -1.48
CA ALA A 44 21.96 -15.55 -2.08
C ALA A 44 21.83 -16.55 -3.23
N SER A 45 20.82 -17.39 -3.17
CA SER A 45 20.56 -18.37 -4.22
C SER A 45 20.28 -17.57 -5.50
N ASP A 46 21.20 -17.67 -6.44
CA ASP A 46 21.07 -17.02 -7.74
C ASP A 46 19.84 -17.59 -8.45
N ALA A 47 18.91 -16.73 -8.84
CA ALA A 47 17.87 -17.13 -9.78
C ALA A 47 18.56 -17.66 -11.04
N PRO A 48 18.07 -18.77 -11.64
CA PRO A 48 18.70 -19.39 -12.79
C PRO A 48 18.91 -18.38 -13.92
N GLN A 49 20.13 -18.30 -14.48
CA GLN A 49 20.35 -17.51 -15.69
C GLN A 49 19.77 -18.28 -16.89
N SER A 50 18.80 -17.67 -17.57
CA SER A 50 18.21 -18.24 -18.78
C SER A 50 19.13 -17.96 -19.97
N GLN A 51 19.87 -18.96 -20.43
CA GLN A 51 20.66 -18.85 -21.66
C GLN A 51 19.74 -18.90 -22.88
N GLY A 52 19.78 -17.85 -23.71
CA GLY A 52 19.02 -17.75 -24.96
C GLY A 52 17.55 -17.32 -24.87
N GLU A 53 16.99 -17.20 -23.67
CA GLU A 53 15.64 -16.68 -23.42
C GLU A 53 15.67 -15.17 -23.13
N LYS A 54 14.63 -14.45 -23.56
CA LYS A 54 14.44 -13.04 -23.21
C LYS A 54 13.87 -12.93 -21.79
N ALA A 55 14.74 -12.83 -20.79
CA ALA A 55 14.36 -12.72 -19.39
C ALA A 55 14.71 -11.36 -18.81
N VAL A 56 13.84 -10.82 -17.95
CA VAL A 56 14.05 -9.60 -17.17
C VAL A 56 14.02 -9.94 -15.69
N TYR A 57 14.99 -9.41 -14.93
CA TYR A 57 15.11 -9.58 -13.50
C TYR A 57 14.73 -8.28 -12.80
N VAL A 58 13.70 -8.32 -11.98
CA VAL A 58 13.15 -7.19 -11.23
C VAL A 58 13.55 -7.32 -9.77
N GLY A 59 14.20 -6.31 -9.20
CA GLY A 59 14.61 -6.33 -7.80
C GLY A 59 13.52 -5.80 -6.86
N ILE A 60 13.26 -6.53 -5.78
CA ILE A 60 12.41 -6.13 -4.66
C ILE A 60 13.14 -6.36 -3.34
N VAL A 61 12.76 -5.62 -2.28
CA VAL A 61 13.36 -5.79 -0.94
C VAL A 61 12.42 -6.53 0.03
N ASN A 62 11.13 -6.49 -0.22
CA ASN A 62 10.13 -7.22 0.57
C ASN A 62 9.69 -8.46 -0.22
N ALA A 63 9.80 -9.63 0.41
CA ALA A 63 9.38 -10.88 -0.22
C ALA A 63 7.85 -10.97 -0.32
N PRO A 64 7.29 -11.41 -1.47
CA PRO A 64 5.88 -11.77 -1.56
C PRO A 64 5.55 -12.88 -0.54
N ILE A 65 4.41 -12.77 0.09
CA ILE A 65 3.95 -13.77 1.08
C ILE A 65 2.98 -14.78 0.47
N THR A 66 2.30 -14.39 -0.61
CA THR A 66 1.28 -15.21 -1.27
C THR A 66 1.17 -14.92 -2.76
N VAL A 67 0.55 -15.83 -3.50
CA VAL A 67 0.07 -15.61 -4.88
C VAL A 67 -1.45 -15.79 -4.98
N ASN A 68 -2.15 -15.69 -3.84
CA ASN A 68 -3.59 -15.79 -3.75
C ASN A 68 -4.26 -14.50 -4.25
N GLN A 69 -4.88 -14.55 -5.42
CA GLN A 69 -5.46 -13.39 -6.09
C GLN A 69 -6.72 -12.80 -5.43
N ILE A 70 -7.35 -13.50 -4.49
CA ILE A 70 -8.49 -12.94 -3.74
C ILE A 70 -8.11 -12.45 -2.34
N ASN A 71 -6.88 -12.74 -1.89
CA ASN A 71 -6.36 -12.30 -0.59
C ASN A 71 -4.84 -12.17 -0.64
N ASP A 72 -4.33 -11.00 -1.04
CA ASP A 72 -2.92 -10.64 -1.01
C ASP A 72 -2.43 -10.27 0.40
N GLN A 73 -3.32 -10.30 1.39
CA GLN A 73 -3.08 -9.92 2.78
C GLN A 73 -2.60 -8.46 2.97
N GLY A 74 -2.87 -7.58 1.99
CA GLY A 74 -2.39 -6.19 1.97
C GLY A 74 -0.89 -6.08 1.65
N ASP A 75 -0.28 -7.14 1.09
CA ASP A 75 1.14 -7.15 0.72
C ASP A 75 1.35 -6.70 -0.72
N SER A 76 1.93 -5.52 -0.89
CA SER A 76 2.23 -4.95 -2.21
C SER A 76 3.19 -5.80 -3.05
N ALA A 77 4.05 -6.61 -2.44
CA ALA A 77 4.94 -7.51 -3.19
C ALA A 77 4.14 -8.67 -3.78
N SER A 78 3.18 -9.21 -3.03
CA SER A 78 2.23 -10.22 -3.53
C SER A 78 1.34 -9.64 -4.63
N ASP A 79 0.79 -8.42 -4.45
CA ASP A 79 -0.04 -7.73 -5.45
C ASP A 79 0.71 -7.57 -6.80
N ASN A 80 1.99 -7.20 -6.77
CA ASN A 80 2.84 -7.11 -7.96
C ASN A 80 2.96 -8.45 -8.71
N VAL A 81 3.12 -9.56 -8.00
CA VAL A 81 3.20 -10.90 -8.64
C VAL A 81 1.84 -11.31 -9.18
N ILE A 82 0.77 -11.09 -8.41
CA ILE A 82 -0.60 -11.40 -8.81
C ILE A 82 -0.96 -10.65 -10.09
N ALA A 83 -0.60 -9.37 -10.20
CA ALA A 83 -0.87 -8.54 -11.38
C ALA A 83 -0.11 -8.99 -12.66
N LEU A 84 0.99 -9.75 -12.53
CA LEU A 84 1.68 -10.33 -13.69
C LEU A 84 0.94 -11.54 -14.28
N ILE A 85 0.29 -12.33 -13.42
CA ILE A 85 -0.33 -13.59 -13.79
C ILE A 85 -1.87 -13.52 -13.89
N ASN A 86 -2.47 -12.43 -13.44
CA ASN A 86 -3.92 -12.20 -13.50
C ASN A 86 -4.25 -10.82 -14.05
N ASP A 87 -5.38 -10.72 -14.73
CA ASP A 87 -5.97 -9.48 -15.17
C ASP A 87 -7.21 -9.12 -14.35
N SER A 88 -7.43 -7.83 -14.15
CA SER A 88 -8.66 -7.24 -13.63
C SER A 88 -9.61 -6.83 -14.77
N LEU A 89 -10.81 -6.34 -14.47
CA LEU A 89 -11.74 -5.85 -15.50
C LEU A 89 -11.21 -4.64 -16.25
N LEU A 90 -10.60 -3.72 -15.53
CA LEU A 90 -10.07 -2.46 -16.04
C LEU A 90 -8.62 -2.30 -15.63
N ASP A 91 -7.87 -1.57 -16.41
CA ASP A 91 -6.54 -1.08 -16.11
C ASP A 91 -6.59 0.41 -15.74
N LEU A 92 -5.51 0.94 -15.19
CA LEU A 92 -5.38 2.35 -14.87
C LEU A 92 -4.09 2.91 -15.47
N ASN A 93 -4.21 4.01 -16.21
CA ASN A 93 -3.04 4.69 -16.76
C ASN A 93 -2.51 5.80 -15.83
N GLU A 94 -1.39 6.41 -16.22
CA GLU A 94 -0.73 7.51 -15.49
C GLU A 94 -1.58 8.78 -15.36
N LYS A 95 -2.64 8.90 -16.17
CA LYS A 95 -3.59 10.03 -16.14
C LYS A 95 -4.81 9.73 -15.27
N PHE A 96 -4.83 8.61 -14.56
CA PHE A 96 -6.00 8.12 -13.83
C PHE A 96 -7.23 7.81 -14.70
N GLU A 97 -6.99 7.45 -15.97
CA GLU A 97 -8.05 6.97 -16.84
C GLU A 97 -8.15 5.45 -16.74
N PHE A 98 -9.38 4.96 -16.56
CA PHE A 98 -9.65 3.52 -16.55
C PHE A 98 -9.74 3.00 -17.98
N LEU A 99 -8.86 2.06 -18.30
CA LEU A 99 -8.76 1.45 -19.62
C LEU A 99 -9.36 0.04 -19.63
N PRO A 100 -10.02 -0.36 -20.73
CA PRO A 100 -10.54 -1.73 -20.90
C PRO A 100 -9.45 -2.80 -20.78
N LYS A 101 -9.72 -3.89 -20.02
CA LYS A 101 -8.88 -5.08 -19.90
C LYS A 101 -9.73 -6.35 -20.07
N LEU A 102 -10.15 -7.07 -19.01
CA LEU A 102 -11.14 -8.15 -19.13
C LEU A 102 -12.55 -7.64 -19.46
N ALA A 103 -12.87 -6.38 -19.14
CA ALA A 103 -14.09 -5.73 -19.58
C ALA A 103 -13.83 -4.83 -20.79
N LYS A 104 -14.72 -4.88 -21.78
CA LYS A 104 -14.78 -3.92 -22.91
C LYS A 104 -15.37 -2.60 -22.46
N SER A 105 -16.39 -2.66 -21.60
CA SER A 105 -17.03 -1.46 -21.04
C SER A 105 -17.59 -1.71 -19.65
N VAL A 106 -17.66 -0.62 -18.88
CA VAL A 106 -18.35 -0.51 -17.60
C VAL A 106 -19.18 0.77 -17.68
N GLU A 107 -20.49 0.62 -17.74
CA GLU A 107 -21.45 1.71 -18.00
C GLU A 107 -22.50 1.78 -16.90
N THR A 108 -22.99 2.98 -16.61
CA THR A 108 -24.13 3.21 -15.72
C THR A 108 -24.95 4.40 -16.23
N LYS A 109 -26.26 4.39 -15.95
CA LYS A 109 -27.16 5.51 -16.26
C LYS A 109 -27.69 6.19 -15.01
N ASP A 110 -27.65 5.51 -13.89
CA ASP A 110 -28.24 5.89 -12.61
C ASP A 110 -27.23 5.96 -11.47
N ASN A 111 -25.94 5.71 -11.75
CA ASN A 111 -24.85 5.60 -10.77
C ASN A 111 -25.08 4.52 -9.69
N GLN A 112 -26.07 3.64 -9.91
CA GLN A 112 -26.42 2.57 -8.98
C GLN A 112 -26.35 1.20 -9.64
N THR A 113 -26.73 1.08 -10.91
CA THR A 113 -26.66 -0.15 -11.69
C THR A 113 -25.56 -0.03 -12.72
N PHE A 114 -24.54 -0.87 -12.58
CA PHE A 114 -23.37 -0.91 -13.46
C PHE A 114 -23.46 -2.11 -14.39
N THR A 115 -23.58 -1.87 -15.70
CA THR A 115 -23.53 -2.90 -16.73
C THR A 115 -22.11 -3.11 -17.18
N VAL A 116 -21.59 -4.33 -17.05
CA VAL A 116 -20.24 -4.73 -17.44
C VAL A 116 -20.32 -5.68 -18.62
N LYS A 117 -19.63 -5.34 -19.71
CA LYS A 117 -19.47 -6.20 -20.89
C LYS A 117 -18.05 -6.73 -20.92
N LEU A 118 -17.89 -8.04 -20.85
CA LEU A 118 -16.59 -8.71 -20.91
C LEU A 118 -16.02 -8.69 -22.34
N ASP A 119 -14.69 -8.74 -22.43
CA ASP A 119 -14.03 -8.93 -23.72
C ASP A 119 -14.37 -10.33 -24.27
N PRO A 120 -14.97 -10.46 -25.47
CA PRO A 120 -15.29 -11.76 -26.06
C PRO A 120 -14.05 -12.65 -26.27
N ALA A 121 -12.87 -12.05 -26.47
CA ALA A 121 -11.61 -12.78 -26.66
C ALA A 121 -11.00 -13.26 -25.34
N ALA A 122 -11.45 -12.76 -24.18
CA ALA A 122 -10.88 -13.10 -22.86
C ALA A 122 -10.99 -14.60 -22.60
N LYS A 123 -9.83 -15.21 -22.31
CA LYS A 123 -9.69 -16.66 -22.04
C LYS A 123 -8.54 -16.91 -21.05
N TRP A 124 -8.68 -17.97 -20.29
CA TRP A 124 -7.64 -18.49 -19.42
C TRP A 124 -6.43 -19.02 -20.21
N ASN A 125 -5.27 -19.19 -19.58
CA ASN A 125 -4.06 -19.69 -20.23
C ASN A 125 -4.18 -21.14 -20.73
N ASP A 126 -5.15 -21.91 -20.22
CA ASP A 126 -5.51 -23.25 -20.71
C ASP A 126 -6.45 -23.25 -21.94
N GLY A 127 -6.82 -22.04 -22.39
CA GLY A 127 -7.68 -21.85 -23.58
C GLY A 127 -9.18 -21.80 -23.28
N LYS A 128 -9.64 -22.04 -22.05
CA LYS A 128 -11.05 -21.92 -21.68
C LYS A 128 -11.49 -20.45 -21.70
N PRO A 129 -12.69 -20.13 -22.24
CA PRO A 129 -13.18 -18.76 -22.24
C PRO A 129 -13.41 -18.24 -20.81
N PHE A 130 -13.09 -16.97 -20.60
CA PHE A 130 -13.47 -16.25 -19.39
C PHE A 130 -14.91 -15.76 -19.53
N THR A 131 -15.76 -16.08 -18.58
CA THR A 131 -17.21 -15.81 -18.66
C THR A 131 -17.76 -15.21 -17.37
N THR A 132 -19.02 -14.81 -17.41
CA THR A 132 -19.75 -14.33 -16.22
C THR A 132 -19.90 -15.41 -15.13
N ALA A 133 -19.72 -16.70 -15.48
CA ALA A 133 -19.68 -17.77 -14.48
C ALA A 133 -18.45 -17.67 -13.59
N ASP A 134 -17.28 -17.29 -14.14
CA ASP A 134 -16.06 -17.03 -13.36
C ASP A 134 -16.24 -15.82 -12.45
N VAL A 135 -16.92 -14.77 -12.93
CA VAL A 135 -17.25 -13.57 -12.13
C VAL A 135 -18.14 -13.96 -10.96
N ALA A 136 -19.25 -14.64 -11.20
CA ALA A 136 -20.19 -15.06 -10.16
C ALA A 136 -19.50 -15.97 -9.12
N PHE A 137 -18.75 -16.96 -9.58
CA PHE A 137 -17.99 -17.88 -8.72
C PHE A 137 -16.98 -17.14 -7.84
N THR A 138 -16.23 -16.21 -8.42
CA THR A 138 -15.23 -15.42 -7.68
C THR A 138 -15.90 -14.60 -6.58
N LEU A 139 -16.97 -13.89 -6.89
CA LEU A 139 -17.68 -13.06 -5.92
C LEU A 139 -18.33 -13.90 -4.83
N GLN A 140 -19.00 -15.00 -5.18
CA GLN A 140 -19.59 -15.92 -4.20
C GLN A 140 -18.53 -16.47 -3.24
N THR A 141 -17.37 -16.85 -3.76
CA THR A 141 -16.24 -17.34 -2.98
C THR A 141 -15.66 -16.26 -2.08
N ALA A 142 -15.26 -15.12 -2.64
CA ALA A 142 -14.58 -14.07 -1.89
C ALA A 142 -15.47 -13.41 -0.83
N LEU A 143 -16.77 -13.29 -1.10
CA LEU A 143 -17.74 -12.70 -0.18
C LEU A 143 -18.34 -13.71 0.82
N HIS A 144 -17.96 -14.99 0.72
CA HIS A 144 -18.39 -16.00 1.69
C HIS A 144 -17.93 -15.64 3.10
N PRO A 145 -18.78 -15.80 4.17
CA PRO A 145 -18.46 -15.36 5.54
C PRO A 145 -17.14 -15.92 6.09
N LYS A 146 -16.77 -17.13 5.70
CA LYS A 146 -15.57 -17.84 6.18
C LYS A 146 -14.32 -17.66 5.30
N VAL A 147 -14.39 -16.90 4.20
CA VAL A 147 -13.27 -16.66 3.30
C VAL A 147 -12.68 -15.29 3.59
N GLU A 148 -11.40 -15.22 3.86
CA GLU A 148 -10.70 -13.94 3.96
C GLU A 148 -10.41 -13.36 2.57
N THR A 149 -10.63 -12.07 2.41
CA THR A 149 -10.40 -11.34 1.16
C THR A 149 -10.05 -9.88 1.43
N ASN A 150 -9.29 -9.30 0.52
CA ASN A 150 -9.00 -7.86 0.52
C ASN A 150 -10.00 -7.03 -0.30
N PHE A 151 -10.98 -7.67 -0.93
CA PHE A 151 -11.97 -6.97 -1.74
C PHE A 151 -12.83 -6.03 -0.89
N LYS A 152 -12.93 -4.76 -1.30
CA LYS A 152 -13.72 -3.71 -0.63
C LYS A 152 -15.05 -3.52 -1.35
N LEU A 153 -15.92 -4.54 -1.30
CA LEU A 153 -17.16 -4.62 -2.07
C LEU A 153 -18.44 -4.44 -1.23
N ASN A 154 -18.31 -3.88 -0.03
CA ASN A 154 -19.43 -3.65 0.89
C ASN A 154 -20.50 -2.69 0.34
N PHE A 155 -20.22 -1.97 -0.74
CA PHE A 155 -21.19 -1.11 -1.44
C PHE A 155 -22.19 -1.87 -2.32
N ILE A 156 -21.96 -3.16 -2.63
CA ILE A 156 -22.84 -3.99 -3.47
C ILE A 156 -24.08 -4.39 -2.67
N GLU A 157 -25.26 -4.35 -3.32
CA GLU A 157 -26.51 -4.81 -2.72
C GLU A 157 -26.43 -6.31 -2.35
N GLY A 158 -26.84 -6.65 -1.12
CA GLY A 158 -26.72 -8.01 -0.58
C GLY A 158 -25.40 -8.32 0.13
N VAL A 159 -24.44 -7.40 0.13
CA VAL A 159 -23.18 -7.51 0.85
C VAL A 159 -23.26 -6.67 2.13
N ASN A 160 -22.87 -7.22 3.30
CA ASN A 160 -22.92 -6.49 4.56
C ASN A 160 -21.76 -5.48 4.71
N GLU A 161 -21.72 -4.71 5.80
CA GLU A 161 -20.68 -3.69 6.03
C GLU A 161 -19.27 -4.29 6.23
N ALA A 162 -19.18 -5.56 6.63
CA ALA A 162 -17.91 -6.28 6.69
C ALA A 162 -17.42 -6.80 5.32
N GLY A 163 -18.17 -6.52 4.23
CA GLY A 163 -17.85 -7.00 2.89
C GLY A 163 -18.17 -8.48 2.69
N LYS A 164 -19.16 -9.03 3.39
CA LYS A 164 -19.52 -10.46 3.35
C LYS A 164 -21.00 -10.67 3.05
N LEU A 165 -21.32 -11.85 2.52
CA LEU A 165 -22.71 -12.33 2.45
C LEU A 165 -23.22 -12.68 3.85
N ALA A 166 -24.54 -12.66 4.03
CA ALA A 166 -25.14 -13.21 5.24
C ALA A 166 -24.90 -14.71 5.32
N GLU A 167 -24.83 -15.24 6.53
CA GLU A 167 -24.59 -16.68 6.77
C GLU A 167 -25.67 -17.53 6.05
N GLY A 168 -25.23 -18.57 5.36
CA GLY A 168 -26.07 -19.47 4.57
C GLY A 168 -26.56 -18.89 3.23
N LYS A 169 -26.18 -17.66 2.88
CA LYS A 169 -26.47 -17.08 1.54
C LYS A 169 -25.32 -17.37 0.60
N THR A 170 -25.67 -17.78 -0.63
CA THR A 170 -24.74 -17.99 -1.74
C THR A 170 -24.99 -17.03 -2.88
N GLU A 171 -26.17 -16.43 -2.92
CA GLU A 171 -26.56 -15.47 -3.95
C GLU A 171 -26.28 -14.03 -3.52
N ILE A 172 -25.79 -13.23 -4.46
CA ILE A 172 -25.55 -11.80 -4.30
C ILE A 172 -26.71 -11.07 -4.97
N SER A 173 -27.63 -10.50 -4.20
CA SER A 173 -28.85 -9.86 -4.76
C SER A 173 -28.52 -8.72 -5.73
N GLY A 174 -27.38 -8.06 -5.55
CA GLY A 174 -26.88 -7.03 -6.45
C GLY A 174 -26.18 -7.54 -7.70
N LEU A 175 -25.97 -8.86 -7.88
CA LEU A 175 -25.36 -9.42 -9.09
C LEU A 175 -26.42 -10.07 -9.97
N LYS A 176 -26.52 -9.61 -11.22
CA LYS A 176 -27.43 -10.18 -12.22
C LYS A 176 -26.66 -10.57 -13.46
N ILE A 177 -26.67 -11.84 -13.80
CA ILE A 177 -26.10 -12.36 -15.05
C ILE A 177 -27.12 -12.18 -16.17
N ILE A 178 -26.72 -11.50 -17.24
CA ILE A 178 -27.54 -11.27 -18.44
C ILE A 178 -27.26 -12.35 -19.48
N ASP A 179 -25.97 -12.58 -19.76
CA ASP A 179 -25.48 -13.63 -20.66
C ASP A 179 -24.03 -14.03 -20.28
N GLU A 180 -23.38 -14.87 -21.08
CA GLU A 180 -22.02 -15.36 -20.81
C GLU A 180 -20.96 -14.24 -20.77
N LYS A 181 -21.24 -13.06 -21.32
CA LYS A 181 -20.28 -11.95 -21.45
C LYS A 181 -20.82 -10.64 -20.86
N THR A 182 -22.05 -10.63 -20.33
CA THR A 182 -22.67 -9.41 -19.81
C THR A 182 -23.29 -9.67 -18.43
N PHE A 183 -22.98 -8.82 -17.48
CA PHE A 183 -23.59 -8.84 -16.15
C PHE A 183 -23.85 -7.42 -15.64
N GLU A 184 -24.75 -7.32 -14.68
CA GLU A 184 -25.05 -6.09 -13.96
C GLU A 184 -24.68 -6.23 -12.48
N VAL A 185 -24.12 -5.16 -11.92
CA VAL A 185 -23.90 -5.03 -10.48
C VAL A 185 -24.69 -3.82 -9.97
N LYS A 186 -25.59 -4.07 -9.03
CA LYS A 186 -26.36 -3.03 -8.35
C LYS A 186 -25.74 -2.72 -7.00
N THR A 187 -25.58 -1.44 -6.71
CA THR A 187 -25.08 -0.93 -5.43
C THR A 187 -26.24 -0.60 -4.48
N LYS A 188 -25.98 -0.56 -3.17
CA LYS A 188 -26.99 -0.23 -2.13
C LYS A 188 -27.61 1.16 -2.35
N THR A 189 -26.78 2.10 -2.74
CA THR A 189 -27.14 3.51 -3.04
C THR A 189 -26.39 3.93 -4.29
N PRO A 190 -26.82 4.99 -5.00
CA PRO A 190 -25.99 5.58 -6.04
C PRO A 190 -24.61 5.95 -5.52
N ILE A 191 -23.57 5.62 -6.28
CA ILE A 191 -22.17 5.92 -5.96
C ILE A 191 -21.48 6.56 -7.16
N ASP A 192 -20.39 7.30 -6.93
CA ASP A 192 -19.56 7.76 -8.03
C ASP A 192 -19.03 6.56 -8.85
N PRO A 193 -19.15 6.59 -10.19
CA PRO A 193 -18.65 5.53 -11.06
C PRO A 193 -17.16 5.23 -10.87
N LEU A 194 -16.34 6.18 -10.40
CA LEU A 194 -14.93 5.96 -10.11
C LEU A 194 -14.74 4.96 -8.96
N ILE A 195 -15.60 4.98 -7.94
CA ILE A 195 -15.56 4.00 -6.82
C ILE A 195 -15.72 2.58 -7.36
N PHE A 196 -16.73 2.40 -8.22
CA PHE A 196 -16.97 1.08 -8.82
C PHE A 196 -15.80 0.64 -9.71
N LYS A 197 -15.34 1.52 -10.60
CA LYS A 197 -14.23 1.23 -11.51
C LYS A 197 -12.94 0.93 -10.75
N GLU A 198 -12.65 1.65 -9.68
CA GLU A 198 -11.47 1.40 -8.86
C GLU A 198 -11.60 0.09 -8.07
N ARG A 199 -12.62 -0.02 -7.21
CA ARG A 199 -12.70 -1.14 -6.26
C ARG A 199 -13.11 -2.45 -6.91
N PHE A 200 -14.03 -2.42 -7.86
CA PHE A 200 -14.48 -3.60 -8.59
C PHE A 200 -13.69 -3.79 -9.89
N GLY A 201 -13.45 -2.71 -10.62
CA GLY A 201 -12.83 -2.77 -11.94
C GLY A 201 -11.34 -3.12 -11.89
N THR A 202 -10.55 -2.54 -10.98
CA THR A 202 -9.09 -2.71 -10.95
C THR A 202 -8.57 -3.59 -9.82
N LYS A 203 -9.37 -3.87 -8.78
CA LYS A 203 -8.91 -4.60 -7.57
C LYS A 203 -9.47 -6.01 -7.43
N VAL A 204 -10.42 -6.40 -8.28
CA VAL A 204 -10.94 -7.77 -8.29
C VAL A 204 -10.21 -8.60 -9.34
N PHE A 205 -9.50 -9.63 -8.88
CA PHE A 205 -8.94 -10.68 -9.71
C PHE A 205 -9.82 -11.92 -9.63
N PHE A 206 -9.95 -12.64 -10.73
CA PHE A 206 -10.95 -13.69 -10.88
C PHE A 206 -10.36 -15.09 -10.70
N LEU A 207 -11.21 -16.04 -10.26
CA LEU A 207 -10.90 -17.44 -10.07
C LEU A 207 -11.42 -18.26 -11.25
N PRO A 208 -10.66 -19.26 -11.74
CA PRO A 208 -11.12 -20.17 -12.80
C PRO A 208 -12.20 -21.12 -12.26
N GLN A 209 -13.46 -20.80 -12.51
CA GLN A 209 -14.60 -21.58 -12.03
C GLN A 209 -14.51 -23.04 -12.46
N HIS A 210 -14.07 -23.32 -13.68
CA HIS A 210 -13.94 -24.68 -14.21
C HIS A 210 -12.91 -25.56 -13.47
N ILE A 211 -11.98 -24.96 -12.72
CA ILE A 211 -10.99 -25.68 -11.89
C ILE A 211 -11.46 -25.81 -10.44
N LEU A 212 -12.12 -24.76 -9.90
CA LEU A 212 -12.33 -24.63 -8.45
C LEU A 212 -13.79 -24.82 -8.02
N LYS A 213 -14.75 -25.01 -8.93
CA LYS A 213 -16.18 -25.07 -8.64
C LYS A 213 -16.59 -26.16 -7.65
N ASP A 214 -15.83 -27.25 -7.59
CA ASP A 214 -16.12 -28.40 -6.73
C ASP A 214 -15.41 -28.29 -5.35
N VAL A 215 -14.68 -27.20 -5.10
CA VAL A 215 -14.00 -26.91 -3.83
C VAL A 215 -14.89 -26.03 -2.98
N ALA A 216 -15.19 -26.47 -1.76
CA ALA A 216 -15.95 -25.65 -0.82
C ALA A 216 -15.22 -24.34 -0.51
N SER A 217 -15.95 -23.20 -0.45
CA SER A 217 -15.36 -21.86 -0.29
C SER A 217 -14.40 -21.77 0.88
N GLU A 218 -14.74 -22.35 2.03
CA GLU A 218 -13.90 -22.36 3.23
C GLU A 218 -12.63 -23.22 3.12
N GLN A 219 -12.56 -24.12 2.15
CA GLN A 219 -11.39 -24.96 1.87
C GLN A 219 -10.43 -24.33 0.87
N LEU A 220 -10.89 -23.31 0.13
CA LEU A 220 -10.10 -22.65 -0.90
C LEU A 220 -8.83 -22.00 -0.32
N ALA A 221 -8.86 -21.41 0.89
CA ALA A 221 -7.71 -20.76 1.50
C ALA A 221 -6.46 -21.67 1.59
N THR A 222 -6.66 -22.98 1.75
CA THR A 222 -5.58 -23.99 1.84
C THR A 222 -5.42 -24.82 0.56
N HIS A 223 -6.21 -24.53 -0.48
CA HIS A 223 -6.18 -25.30 -1.71
C HIS A 223 -4.83 -25.11 -2.44
N PRO A 224 -4.20 -26.16 -2.98
CA PRO A 224 -2.91 -26.09 -3.66
C PRO A 224 -2.84 -25.07 -4.81
N TYR A 225 -3.95 -24.77 -5.45
CA TYR A 225 -4.06 -23.74 -6.49
C TYR A 225 -3.50 -22.39 -6.02
N PHE A 226 -3.76 -21.94 -4.78
CA PHE A 226 -3.29 -20.66 -4.27
C PHE A 226 -1.80 -20.64 -3.89
N GLN A 227 -1.16 -21.80 -3.90
CA GLN A 227 0.30 -21.92 -3.76
C GLN A 227 1.01 -22.02 -5.12
N LYS A 228 0.33 -22.60 -6.10
CA LYS A 228 0.81 -22.78 -7.47
C LYS A 228 -0.34 -22.61 -8.47
N PRO A 229 -0.74 -21.36 -8.77
CA PRO A 229 -1.84 -21.10 -9.72
C PRO A 229 -1.37 -21.40 -11.16
N ASP A 230 -1.69 -22.56 -11.66
CA ASP A 230 -1.32 -23.02 -13.00
C ASP A 230 -2.33 -22.56 -14.09
N VAL A 231 -3.56 -22.26 -13.71
CA VAL A 231 -4.58 -21.67 -14.59
C VAL A 231 -4.82 -20.21 -14.21
N THR A 232 -4.30 -19.28 -15.01
CA THR A 232 -4.35 -17.83 -14.79
C THR A 232 -4.72 -17.09 -16.07
N ILE A 233 -5.01 -15.78 -16.00
CA ILE A 233 -5.54 -15.01 -17.14
C ILE A 233 -4.65 -13.82 -17.55
N GLY A 234 -3.49 -13.64 -16.91
CA GLY A 234 -2.58 -12.54 -17.17
C GLY A 234 -1.65 -12.75 -18.38
N ALA A 235 -0.85 -11.72 -18.67
CA ALA A 235 0.15 -11.74 -19.75
C ALA A 235 1.26 -12.78 -19.51
N PHE A 236 1.49 -13.14 -18.27
CA PHE A 236 2.39 -14.21 -17.84
C PHE A 236 1.60 -15.26 -17.07
N LYS A 237 2.17 -16.46 -16.97
CA LYS A 237 1.69 -17.55 -16.13
C LYS A 237 2.69 -17.84 -15.02
N PHE A 238 2.20 -18.31 -13.89
CA PHE A 238 3.03 -18.73 -12.78
C PHE A 238 3.97 -19.88 -13.21
N ALA A 239 5.24 -19.80 -12.83
CA ALA A 239 6.22 -20.83 -13.09
C ALA A 239 6.83 -21.39 -11.81
N ASN A 240 7.35 -20.53 -10.92
CA ASN A 240 7.97 -20.96 -9.66
C ASN A 240 7.91 -19.88 -8.58
N PHE A 241 7.87 -20.29 -7.32
CA PHE A 241 7.98 -19.42 -6.14
C PHE A 241 9.00 -20.00 -5.14
N ALA A 242 10.24 -19.60 -5.25
CA ALA A 242 11.26 -19.87 -4.25
C ALA A 242 11.12 -18.85 -3.11
N LYS A 243 10.36 -19.22 -2.08
CA LYS A 243 9.95 -18.31 -1.00
C LYS A 243 11.14 -17.58 -0.37
N GLY A 244 11.05 -16.25 -0.30
CA GLY A 244 12.12 -15.37 0.22
C GLY A 244 13.31 -15.19 -0.73
N GLN A 245 13.30 -15.76 -1.93
CA GLN A 245 14.38 -15.69 -2.91
C GLN A 245 13.92 -15.04 -4.21
N TYR A 246 12.99 -15.66 -4.92
CA TYR A 246 12.44 -15.12 -6.16
C TYR A 246 11.08 -15.73 -6.52
N VAL A 247 10.35 -15.02 -7.37
CA VAL A 247 9.22 -15.57 -8.13
C VAL A 247 9.57 -15.55 -9.60
N GLU A 248 9.28 -16.63 -10.30
CA GLU A 248 9.42 -16.77 -11.75
C GLU A 248 8.05 -16.83 -12.39
N VAL A 249 7.86 -16.00 -13.42
CA VAL A 249 6.70 -16.06 -14.29
C VAL A 249 7.15 -16.24 -15.73
N ALA A 250 6.41 -17.06 -16.51
CA ALA A 250 6.71 -17.37 -17.89
C ALA A 250 5.63 -16.82 -18.83
N LYS A 251 6.02 -16.50 -20.06
CA LYS A 251 5.11 -16.02 -21.12
C LYS A 251 3.83 -16.86 -21.21
N ASN A 252 2.69 -16.18 -21.21
CA ASN A 252 1.41 -16.79 -21.57
C ASN A 252 1.20 -16.69 -23.07
N THR A 253 1.49 -17.77 -23.80
CA THR A 253 1.33 -17.82 -25.27
C THR A 253 -0.14 -17.82 -25.71
N ASN A 254 -1.07 -18.08 -24.78
CA ASN A 254 -2.52 -18.06 -25.01
C ASN A 254 -3.16 -16.75 -24.54
N TYR A 255 -2.35 -15.73 -24.19
CA TYR A 255 -2.90 -14.45 -23.74
C TYR A 255 -3.86 -13.87 -24.78
N TYR A 256 -5.01 -13.41 -24.33
CA TYR A 256 -6.11 -12.96 -25.20
C TYR A 256 -5.88 -11.57 -25.83
N ARG A 257 -4.86 -10.84 -25.35
CA ARG A 257 -4.37 -9.59 -25.92
C ARG A 257 -3.01 -9.83 -26.60
N ASP A 258 -2.20 -8.79 -26.78
CA ASP A 258 -0.86 -8.92 -27.36
C ASP A 258 0.03 -9.78 -26.47
N VAL A 259 0.51 -10.88 -27.02
CA VAL A 259 1.39 -11.82 -26.32
C VAL A 259 2.69 -11.13 -25.93
N ALA A 260 3.16 -11.37 -24.71
CA ALA A 260 4.38 -10.77 -24.19
C ALA A 260 5.60 -11.06 -25.07
N LYS A 261 6.47 -10.06 -25.23
CA LYS A 261 7.72 -10.19 -26.00
C LYS A 261 8.82 -10.88 -25.19
N LEU A 262 8.81 -10.69 -23.86
CA LEU A 262 9.70 -11.40 -22.93
C LEU A 262 9.23 -12.84 -22.76
N ASP A 263 10.17 -13.76 -22.58
CA ASP A 263 9.87 -15.16 -22.28
C ASP A 263 9.65 -15.39 -20.80
N LYS A 264 10.40 -14.67 -19.95
CA LYS A 264 10.32 -14.80 -18.48
C LYS A 264 10.53 -13.46 -17.76
N ILE A 265 9.95 -13.37 -16.57
CA ILE A 265 10.28 -12.33 -15.58
C ILE A 265 10.62 -13.02 -14.26
N PHE A 266 11.74 -12.61 -13.66
CA PHE A 266 12.13 -13.02 -12.32
C PHE A 266 11.98 -11.83 -11.36
N ILE A 267 11.17 -11.98 -10.34
CA ILE A 267 11.08 -11.01 -9.23
C ILE A 267 12.04 -11.49 -8.15
N LYS A 268 13.23 -10.88 -8.07
CA LYS A 268 14.29 -11.25 -7.11
C LYS A 268 14.14 -10.50 -5.79
N VAL A 269 14.17 -11.23 -4.68
CA VAL A 269 14.16 -10.66 -3.34
C VAL A 269 15.60 -10.39 -2.90
N LEU A 270 15.95 -9.13 -2.66
CA LEU A 270 17.32 -8.70 -2.38
C LEU A 270 17.34 -7.71 -1.21
N PRO A 271 18.35 -7.78 -0.32
CA PRO A 271 18.66 -6.64 0.55
C PRO A 271 18.87 -5.38 -0.29
N ALA A 272 18.46 -4.20 0.21
CA ALA A 272 18.52 -2.95 -0.55
C ALA A 272 19.93 -2.62 -1.09
N THR A 273 20.97 -2.93 -0.33
CA THR A 273 22.38 -2.76 -0.75
C THR A 273 22.74 -3.65 -1.94
N ASN A 274 22.26 -4.89 -1.96
CA ASN A 274 22.50 -5.83 -3.04
C ASN A 274 21.68 -5.45 -4.28
N LEU A 275 20.45 -4.93 -4.10
CA LEU A 275 19.64 -4.39 -5.19
C LEU A 275 20.40 -3.29 -5.92
N VAL A 276 20.98 -2.31 -5.21
CA VAL A 276 21.75 -1.23 -5.81
C VAL A 276 23.01 -1.77 -6.53
N ALA A 277 23.72 -2.73 -5.93
CA ALA A 277 24.89 -3.34 -6.54
C ALA A 277 24.54 -4.12 -7.82
N GLN A 278 23.46 -4.91 -7.81
CA GLN A 278 23.01 -5.68 -8.97
C GLN A 278 22.40 -4.82 -10.09
N LEU A 279 21.85 -3.63 -9.78
CA LEU A 279 21.53 -2.62 -10.79
C LEU A 279 22.78 -2.10 -11.49
N GLN A 280 23.86 -1.86 -10.74
CA GLN A 280 25.15 -1.40 -11.29
C GLN A 280 25.78 -2.42 -12.22
N THR A 281 25.74 -3.70 -11.86
CA THR A 281 26.29 -4.80 -12.70
C THR A 281 25.35 -5.21 -13.83
N GLY A 282 24.06 -4.85 -13.76
CA GLY A 282 23.04 -5.30 -14.71
C GLY A 282 22.51 -6.71 -14.46
N GLU A 283 22.80 -7.32 -13.31
CA GLU A 283 22.23 -8.60 -12.89
C GLU A 283 20.73 -8.50 -12.60
N ILE A 284 20.26 -7.35 -12.19
CA ILE A 284 18.84 -6.97 -12.26
C ILE A 284 18.69 -5.80 -13.22
N GLN A 285 17.57 -5.76 -13.95
CA GLN A 285 17.33 -4.73 -14.96
C GLN A 285 16.54 -3.55 -14.41
N LEU A 286 15.77 -3.74 -13.36
CA LEU A 286 15.01 -2.67 -12.72
C LEU A 286 14.63 -3.03 -11.28
N ASN A 287 14.36 -2.01 -10.48
CA ASN A 287 13.71 -2.16 -9.19
C ASN A 287 12.18 -1.99 -9.35
N SER A 288 11.40 -2.68 -8.52
CA SER A 288 9.94 -2.49 -8.45
C SER A 288 9.56 -1.46 -7.40
N VAL A 289 8.73 -0.51 -7.73
CA VAL A 289 8.15 0.43 -6.76
C VAL A 289 6.72 0.00 -6.42
N PRO A 290 6.28 0.07 -5.15
CA PRO A 290 7.02 0.59 -3.98
C PRO A 290 7.90 -0.44 -3.24
N VAL A 291 7.93 -1.70 -3.63
CA VAL A 291 8.51 -2.82 -2.86
C VAL A 291 10.01 -3.05 -3.07
N GLY A 292 10.61 -2.39 -4.04
CA GLY A 292 12.05 -2.42 -4.33
C GLY A 292 12.65 -1.02 -4.26
N LEU A 293 12.37 -0.25 -3.20
CA LEU A 293 12.85 1.11 -3.06
C LEU A 293 14.38 1.15 -2.96
N ILE A 294 14.98 2.01 -3.77
CA ILE A 294 16.38 2.39 -3.65
C ILE A 294 16.49 3.30 -2.42
N PRO A 295 17.44 3.03 -1.49
CA PRO A 295 17.66 3.93 -0.37
C PRO A 295 18.02 5.34 -0.86
N ILE A 296 17.45 6.36 -0.24
CA ILE A 296 17.66 7.75 -0.65
C ILE A 296 19.14 8.16 -0.58
N THR A 297 19.90 7.55 0.34
CA THR A 297 21.35 7.71 0.47
C THR A 297 22.13 7.23 -0.75
N ASP A 298 21.55 6.34 -1.54
CA ASP A 298 22.16 5.75 -2.72
C ASP A 298 21.72 6.45 -4.03
N TYR A 299 20.79 7.42 -3.97
CA TYR A 299 20.27 8.08 -5.17
C TYR A 299 21.35 8.71 -6.04
N GLU A 300 22.29 9.45 -5.44
CA GLU A 300 23.40 10.08 -6.20
C GLU A 300 24.34 9.03 -6.79
N LYS A 301 24.57 7.93 -6.09
CA LYS A 301 25.34 6.80 -6.60
C LYS A 301 24.66 6.17 -7.82
N VAL A 302 23.36 5.90 -7.73
CA VAL A 302 22.60 5.27 -8.83
C VAL A 302 22.47 6.21 -10.03
N LYS A 303 22.35 7.53 -9.82
CA LYS A 303 22.41 8.53 -10.90
C LYS A 303 23.74 8.48 -11.68
N GLY A 304 24.83 8.09 -11.03
CA GLY A 304 26.13 7.92 -11.66
C GLY A 304 26.31 6.64 -12.47
N PHE A 305 25.37 5.71 -12.47
CA PHE A 305 25.48 4.47 -13.23
C PHE A 305 25.30 4.71 -14.74
N SER A 306 26.30 4.32 -15.53
CA SER A 306 26.30 4.53 -16.98
C SER A 306 25.30 3.62 -17.72
N ASN A 307 24.97 2.48 -17.13
CA ASN A 307 24.08 1.45 -17.70
C ASN A 307 22.59 1.63 -17.33
N VAL A 308 22.24 2.60 -16.48
CA VAL A 308 20.91 2.80 -15.94
C VAL A 308 20.30 4.11 -16.46
N GLU A 309 19.02 4.10 -16.73
CA GLU A 309 18.16 5.25 -16.92
C GLU A 309 17.28 5.40 -15.67
N LEU A 310 17.12 6.64 -15.19
CA LEU A 310 16.30 6.94 -14.02
C LEU A 310 14.95 7.50 -14.47
N VAL A 311 13.90 6.92 -13.92
CA VAL A 311 12.54 7.43 -14.04
C VAL A 311 12.11 7.89 -12.66
N SER A 312 11.95 9.22 -12.49
CA SER A 312 11.32 9.75 -11.27
C SER A 312 9.83 9.48 -11.36
N GLY A 313 9.32 8.67 -10.45
CA GLY A 313 7.89 8.44 -10.30
C GLY A 313 7.16 9.66 -9.75
N ASN A 314 5.84 9.58 -9.71
CA ASN A 314 5.00 10.55 -9.04
C ASN A 314 5.32 10.60 -7.54
N PRO A 315 5.15 11.76 -6.88
CA PRO A 315 5.30 11.83 -5.43
C PRO A 315 4.36 10.86 -4.72
N SER A 316 4.85 10.20 -3.68
CA SER A 316 4.04 9.27 -2.89
C SER A 316 2.97 10.00 -2.08
N VAL A 317 1.99 9.27 -1.58
CA VAL A 317 1.07 9.80 -0.56
C VAL A 317 1.88 10.25 0.65
N PRO A 318 1.69 11.49 1.13
CA PRO A 318 2.49 12.04 2.21
C PRO A 318 2.19 11.36 3.56
N PRO A 319 3.17 11.23 4.46
CA PRO A 319 2.86 11.13 5.87
C PRO A 319 2.28 12.48 6.34
N GLU A 320 1.22 12.39 7.14
CA GLU A 320 0.54 13.54 7.71
C GLU A 320 0.68 13.54 9.23
N ILE A 321 0.79 14.73 9.82
CA ILE A 321 0.49 14.92 11.23
C ILE A 321 -1.03 15.02 11.35
N PHE A 322 -1.60 14.14 12.16
CA PHE A 322 -3.01 14.19 12.55
C PHE A 322 -3.12 14.77 13.95
N PHE A 323 -4.02 15.73 14.10
CA PHE A 323 -4.31 16.38 15.38
C PHE A 323 -5.54 15.73 16.03
N ASN A 324 -5.48 15.47 17.33
CA ASN A 324 -6.68 15.22 18.10
C ASN A 324 -7.36 16.57 18.41
N THR A 325 -8.40 16.89 17.64
CA THR A 325 -9.05 18.21 17.72
C THR A 325 -9.86 18.42 19.01
N GLU A 326 -10.14 17.37 19.79
CA GLU A 326 -10.74 17.51 21.13
C GLU A 326 -9.69 17.98 22.15
N LYS A 327 -8.40 17.63 21.95
CA LYS A 327 -7.30 18.03 22.86
C LYS A 327 -6.59 19.30 22.42
N ILE A 328 -6.41 19.48 21.11
CA ILE A 328 -5.89 20.71 20.50
C ILE A 328 -7.05 21.37 19.74
N SER A 329 -8.02 21.90 20.48
CA SER A 329 -9.30 22.36 19.95
C SER A 329 -9.19 23.66 19.15
N ASP A 330 -8.29 24.59 19.54
CA ASP A 330 -8.12 25.85 18.82
C ASP A 330 -7.34 25.63 17.51
N PRO A 331 -7.92 25.96 16.34
CA PRO A 331 -7.22 25.85 15.05
C PRO A 331 -5.95 26.73 14.99
N LYS A 332 -5.87 27.85 15.74
CA LYS A 332 -4.65 28.66 15.78
C LYS A 332 -3.45 27.90 16.33
N VAL A 333 -3.66 27.00 17.30
CA VAL A 333 -2.58 26.16 17.84
C VAL A 333 -2.12 25.15 16.79
N ARG A 334 -3.03 24.53 16.05
CA ARG A 334 -2.70 23.60 14.97
C ARG A 334 -1.98 24.32 13.83
N GLN A 335 -2.44 25.54 13.48
CA GLN A 335 -1.77 26.40 12.49
C GLN A 335 -0.38 26.84 12.99
N ALA A 336 -0.21 27.16 14.27
CA ALA A 336 1.10 27.47 14.85
C ALA A 336 2.07 26.29 14.67
N ILE A 337 1.61 25.08 14.96
CA ILE A 337 2.40 23.87 14.71
C ILE A 337 2.77 23.78 13.22
N ALA A 338 1.82 23.99 12.30
CA ALA A 338 2.09 23.95 10.86
C ALA A 338 3.14 24.96 10.40
N TYR A 339 3.06 26.23 10.87
CA TYR A 339 4.07 27.26 10.57
C TYR A 339 5.44 26.98 11.21
N ALA A 340 5.47 26.24 12.30
CA ALA A 340 6.74 25.84 12.94
C ALA A 340 7.48 24.74 12.18
N LEU A 341 6.82 23.98 11.30
CA LEU A 341 7.42 22.84 10.62
C LEU A 341 8.32 23.29 9.45
N ASN A 342 9.63 23.10 9.58
CA ASN A 342 10.58 23.33 8.48
C ASN A 342 10.56 22.15 7.51
N ARG A 343 9.49 22.04 6.71
CA ARG A 343 9.31 20.97 5.73
C ARG A 343 10.33 21.03 4.61
N ASN A 344 10.83 22.23 4.25
CA ASN A 344 11.92 22.38 3.29
C ASN A 344 13.18 21.65 3.76
N LEU A 345 13.53 21.76 5.05
CA LEU A 345 14.68 21.04 5.60
C LEU A 345 14.56 19.53 5.42
N ILE A 346 13.34 18.98 5.58
CA ILE A 346 13.07 17.55 5.34
C ILE A 346 13.30 17.21 3.87
N VAL A 347 12.70 17.97 2.94
CA VAL A 347 12.83 17.72 1.49
C VAL A 347 14.26 17.88 1.02
N ASP A 348 14.95 18.96 1.40
CA ASP A 348 16.28 19.29 0.90
C ASP A 348 17.39 18.43 1.52
N GLN A 349 17.33 18.21 2.83
CA GLN A 349 18.42 17.53 3.55
C GLN A 349 18.14 16.04 3.73
N LEU A 350 16.95 15.65 4.17
CA LEU A 350 16.62 14.26 4.43
C LEU A 350 16.27 13.52 3.12
N LEU A 351 15.46 14.13 2.25
CA LEU A 351 15.06 13.55 0.97
C LEU A 351 16.01 13.91 -0.19
N LYS A 352 17.08 14.66 0.05
CA LYS A 352 18.04 15.08 -0.98
C LYS A 352 17.39 15.72 -2.21
N GLY A 353 16.33 16.53 -2.00
CA GLY A 353 15.54 17.13 -3.07
C GLY A 353 14.58 16.18 -3.80
N GLN A 354 14.49 14.91 -3.38
CA GLN A 354 13.60 13.92 -3.99
C GLN A 354 12.22 13.91 -3.29
N GLY A 355 11.60 15.07 -3.25
CA GLY A 355 10.28 15.23 -2.64
C GLY A 355 9.64 16.55 -3.01
N GLU A 356 8.42 16.72 -2.53
CA GLU A 356 7.68 17.97 -2.62
C GLU A 356 6.92 18.25 -1.32
N ILE A 357 6.53 19.50 -1.14
CA ILE A 357 5.64 19.93 -0.06
C ILE A 357 4.27 20.22 -0.67
N ILE A 358 3.27 19.56 -0.13
CA ILE A 358 1.87 19.82 -0.42
C ILE A 358 1.13 20.19 0.86
N ASP A 359 0.08 20.99 0.74
CA ASP A 359 -0.82 21.30 1.85
C ASP A 359 -2.18 20.64 1.57
N GLY A 360 -2.34 19.45 2.10
CA GLY A 360 -3.46 18.55 1.90
C GLY A 360 -2.99 17.11 1.78
N GLY A 361 -3.88 16.16 1.98
CA GLY A 361 -3.56 14.72 1.94
C GLY A 361 -3.67 14.11 0.54
N ILE A 362 -4.09 14.88 -0.47
CA ILE A 362 -4.18 14.42 -1.86
C ILE A 362 -2.88 14.76 -2.60
N PRO A 363 -2.23 13.80 -3.28
CA PRO A 363 -1.02 14.05 -4.06
C PRO A 363 -1.22 15.12 -5.14
N SER A 364 -0.17 15.91 -5.43
CA SER A 364 -0.23 17.07 -6.34
C SER A 364 -0.64 16.73 -7.78
N TYR A 365 -0.39 15.51 -8.24
CA TYR A 365 -0.75 15.01 -9.56
C TYR A 365 -2.20 14.51 -9.67
N HIS A 366 -2.92 14.44 -8.54
CA HIS A 366 -4.28 13.92 -8.53
C HIS A 366 -5.28 14.91 -9.18
N PRO A 367 -6.24 14.47 -9.99
CA PRO A 367 -7.21 15.37 -10.66
C PRO A 367 -7.98 16.29 -9.71
N TYR A 368 -8.25 15.82 -8.48
CA TYR A 368 -8.96 16.57 -7.45
C TYR A 368 -8.05 17.37 -6.49
N TYR A 369 -6.73 17.38 -6.70
CA TYR A 369 -5.84 18.21 -5.89
C TYR A 369 -6.14 19.70 -6.08
N ASN A 370 -6.36 20.43 -4.99
CA ASN A 370 -6.56 21.87 -5.02
C ASN A 370 -5.19 22.58 -5.01
N LYS A 371 -4.74 23.02 -6.19
CA LYS A 371 -3.44 23.70 -6.35
C LYS A 371 -3.40 25.13 -5.80
N ASP A 372 -4.58 25.70 -5.50
CA ASP A 372 -4.73 27.10 -5.10
C ASP A 372 -4.74 27.27 -3.56
N ILE A 373 -4.61 26.17 -2.81
CA ILE A 373 -4.48 26.22 -1.35
C ILE A 373 -3.22 26.98 -0.95
N PRO A 374 -3.33 28.01 -0.07
CA PRO A 374 -2.18 28.71 0.48
C PRO A 374 -1.27 27.75 1.24
N LYS A 375 0.06 27.90 1.09
CA LYS A 375 1.00 27.00 1.77
C LYS A 375 1.32 27.49 3.19
N TYR A 376 1.37 26.56 4.13
CA TYR A 376 2.00 26.80 5.43
C TYR A 376 3.52 26.80 5.27
N THR A 377 4.10 27.96 4.99
CA THR A 377 5.56 28.14 4.91
C THR A 377 6.17 28.23 6.30
N TYR A 378 7.41 27.75 6.47
CA TYR A 378 8.11 27.83 7.75
C TYR A 378 8.24 29.27 8.23
N ASP A 379 7.61 29.58 9.35
CA ASP A 379 7.60 30.91 9.99
C ASP A 379 7.44 30.72 11.53
N PRO A 380 8.56 30.51 12.24
CA PRO A 380 8.51 30.27 13.68
C PRO A 380 8.03 31.48 14.49
N ASP A 381 8.19 32.72 13.98
CA ASP A 381 7.73 33.92 14.69
C ASP A 381 6.21 34.03 14.58
N LYS A 382 5.63 33.78 13.41
CA LYS A 382 4.18 33.66 13.25
C LYS A 382 3.61 32.53 14.10
N ALA A 383 4.30 31.40 14.18
CA ALA A 383 3.90 30.29 15.05
C ALA A 383 3.82 30.71 16.52
N LYS A 384 4.85 31.40 17.06
CA LYS A 384 4.85 31.91 18.42
C LYS A 384 3.70 32.91 18.67
N LYS A 385 3.46 33.80 17.69
CA LYS A 385 2.35 34.79 17.78
C LYS A 385 0.99 34.09 17.86
N LEU A 386 0.75 33.06 17.02
CA LEU A 386 -0.49 32.28 17.05
C LEU A 386 -0.70 31.56 18.40
N LEU A 387 0.37 30.99 18.98
CA LEU A 387 0.29 30.38 20.32
C LEU A 387 -0.07 31.39 21.41
N GLN A 388 0.47 32.62 21.33
CA GLN A 388 0.13 33.71 22.26
C GLN A 388 -1.33 34.16 22.08
N GLU A 389 -1.79 34.34 20.84
CA GLU A 389 -3.19 34.68 20.53
C GLU A 389 -4.16 33.61 21.02
N ALA A 390 -3.82 32.33 20.87
CA ALA A 390 -4.59 31.19 21.35
C ALA A 390 -4.49 31.03 22.89
N LYS A 391 -3.60 31.81 23.57
CA LYS A 391 -3.29 31.67 25.02
C LYS A 391 -2.93 30.21 25.39
N TRP A 392 -2.20 29.53 24.50
CA TRP A 392 -1.82 28.14 24.72
C TRP A 392 -0.80 28.03 25.87
N ASP A 393 -1.07 27.10 26.80
CA ASP A 393 -0.09 26.80 27.86
C ASP A 393 1.05 25.96 27.29
N THR A 394 2.16 26.60 26.95
CA THR A 394 3.37 25.96 26.42
C THR A 394 4.06 25.02 27.41
N ASN A 395 3.69 25.07 28.71
CA ASN A 395 4.19 24.13 29.71
C ASN A 395 3.50 22.76 29.64
N LYS A 396 2.30 22.70 29.08
CA LYS A 396 1.59 21.45 28.86
C LYS A 396 2.27 20.64 27.74
N PRO A 397 2.79 19.46 28.05
CA PRO A 397 3.41 18.62 27.02
C PRO A 397 2.40 18.19 25.96
N ILE A 398 2.81 18.25 24.69
CA ILE A 398 2.07 17.67 23.56
C ILE A 398 2.54 16.23 23.39
N GLN A 399 1.65 15.28 23.56
CA GLN A 399 1.92 13.86 23.35
C GLN A 399 2.00 13.55 21.85
N PHE A 400 3.21 13.20 21.37
CA PHE A 400 3.46 12.87 19.98
C PHE A 400 3.73 11.38 19.80
N LEU A 401 2.77 10.65 19.19
CA LEU A 401 2.92 9.24 18.88
C LEU A 401 3.54 9.03 17.49
N ILE A 402 4.63 8.27 17.43
CA ILE A 402 5.39 8.00 16.21
C ILE A 402 5.45 6.49 15.96
N PRO A 403 5.02 5.99 14.79
CA PRO A 403 5.19 4.58 14.45
C PRO A 403 6.62 4.29 14.02
N VAL A 404 7.22 3.23 14.57
CA VAL A 404 8.55 2.73 14.17
C VAL A 404 8.51 1.90 12.89
N GLY A 405 9.69 1.67 12.29
CA GLY A 405 9.87 0.81 11.12
C GLY A 405 10.07 1.56 9.80
N ASN A 406 9.89 2.91 9.77
CA ASN A 406 10.24 3.75 8.63
C ASN A 406 11.23 4.82 9.07
N LYS A 407 12.51 4.63 8.77
CA LYS A 407 13.60 5.52 9.22
C LYS A 407 13.44 6.97 8.75
N ILE A 408 12.98 7.19 7.51
CA ILE A 408 12.79 8.54 6.96
C ILE A 408 11.70 9.27 7.76
N ARG A 409 10.57 8.62 8.00
CA ARG A 409 9.49 9.20 8.82
C ARG A 409 9.93 9.46 10.25
N GLU A 410 10.70 8.56 10.86
CA GLU A 410 11.23 8.74 12.21
C GLU A 410 12.19 9.93 12.28
N GLN A 411 13.12 10.08 11.33
CA GLN A 411 14.03 11.22 11.23
C GLN A 411 13.29 12.53 10.95
N ALA A 412 12.27 12.50 10.07
CA ALA A 412 11.40 13.65 9.85
C ALA A 412 10.68 14.06 11.14
N ALA A 413 10.15 13.10 11.90
CA ALA A 413 9.52 13.38 13.18
C ALA A 413 10.50 13.96 14.20
N ASP A 414 11.76 13.50 14.25
CA ASP A 414 12.78 14.08 15.13
C ASP A 414 13.10 15.54 14.75
N ILE A 415 13.14 15.90 13.45
CA ILE A 415 13.26 17.29 12.97
C ILE A 415 12.04 18.11 13.43
N LEU A 416 10.82 17.57 13.29
CA LEU A 416 9.59 18.23 13.69
C LEU A 416 9.58 18.52 15.21
N VAL A 417 10.02 17.57 16.04
CA VAL A 417 10.15 17.76 17.50
C VAL A 417 11.10 18.92 17.82
N GLN A 418 12.25 19.01 17.14
CA GLN A 418 13.18 20.13 17.31
C GLN A 418 12.53 21.47 16.91
N ASN A 419 11.78 21.50 15.80
CA ASN A 419 11.08 22.71 15.36
C ASN A 419 10.02 23.16 16.37
N LEU A 420 9.23 22.22 16.92
CA LEU A 420 8.21 22.53 17.94
C LEU A 420 8.85 23.04 19.24
N THR A 421 9.96 22.43 19.65
CA THR A 421 10.72 22.87 20.83
C THR A 421 11.28 24.29 20.64
N ALA A 422 11.73 24.64 19.43
CA ALA A 422 12.27 25.97 19.11
C ALA A 422 11.23 27.11 19.23
N ILE A 423 9.94 26.79 19.11
CA ILE A 423 8.85 27.77 19.34
C ILE A 423 8.32 27.75 20.80
N GLY A 424 8.95 26.96 21.68
CA GLY A 424 8.63 26.90 23.12
C GLY A 424 7.64 25.81 23.51
N LEU A 425 7.24 24.93 22.62
CA LEU A 425 6.37 23.80 22.93
C LEU A 425 7.16 22.65 23.58
N LYS A 426 6.58 22.05 24.62
CA LYS A 426 7.08 20.79 25.18
C LYS A 426 6.46 19.62 24.44
N VAL A 427 7.28 18.67 23.99
CA VAL A 427 6.81 17.49 23.25
C VAL A 427 7.19 16.22 24.01
N ASP A 428 6.18 15.41 24.34
CA ASP A 428 6.35 14.06 24.89
C ASP A 428 6.29 13.05 23.74
N VAL A 429 7.46 12.54 23.33
CA VAL A 429 7.61 11.62 22.20
C VAL A 429 7.46 10.18 22.65
N GLN A 430 6.53 9.45 22.05
CA GLN A 430 6.30 8.03 22.30
C GLN A 430 6.34 7.25 20.98
N LYS A 431 7.19 6.22 20.94
CA LYS A 431 7.37 5.38 19.74
C LYS A 431 6.72 4.00 19.95
N PHE A 432 5.94 3.55 18.97
CA PHE A 432 5.20 2.29 19.01
C PHE A 432 5.31 1.55 17.66
N ASP A 433 5.12 0.24 17.67
CA ASP A 433 4.76 -0.48 16.45
C ASP A 433 3.41 0.05 15.91
N PHE A 434 3.19 -0.12 14.60
CA PHE A 434 2.04 0.50 13.94
C PHE A 434 0.69 0.00 14.49
N ALA A 435 0.58 -1.29 14.84
CA ALA A 435 -0.66 -1.88 15.34
C ALA A 435 -1.03 -1.30 16.73
N THR A 436 -0.06 -1.21 17.62
CA THR A 436 -0.23 -0.59 18.94
C THR A 436 -0.56 0.90 18.82
N LEU A 437 0.14 1.63 17.93
CA LEU A 437 -0.13 3.04 17.68
C LEU A 437 -1.58 3.26 17.23
N ILE A 438 -2.07 2.51 16.25
CA ILE A 438 -3.44 2.67 15.73
C ILE A 438 -4.50 2.36 16.80
N GLN A 439 -4.26 1.40 17.69
CA GLN A 439 -5.17 1.14 18.81
C GLN A 439 -5.27 2.34 19.75
N LYS A 440 -4.12 2.97 20.10
CA LYS A 440 -4.08 4.19 20.93
C LYS A 440 -4.76 5.38 20.24
N VAL A 441 -4.49 5.56 18.97
CA VAL A 441 -5.08 6.63 18.14
C VAL A 441 -6.61 6.51 18.08
N ARG A 442 -7.13 5.33 17.86
CA ARG A 442 -8.59 5.07 17.86
C ARG A 442 -9.25 5.40 19.22
N LYS A 443 -8.55 5.13 20.33
CA LYS A 443 -9.00 5.49 21.67
C LYS A 443 -8.85 6.98 22.00
N GLY A 444 -8.20 7.78 21.13
CA GLY A 444 -7.91 9.18 21.39
C GLY A 444 -6.76 9.42 22.38
N GLU A 445 -5.92 8.42 22.63
CA GLU A 445 -4.78 8.47 23.53
C GLU A 445 -3.55 9.13 22.88
N TYR A 446 -3.73 10.33 22.30
CA TYR A 446 -2.68 11.11 21.66
C TYR A 446 -3.11 12.57 21.52
N ASP A 447 -2.17 13.49 21.35
CA ASP A 447 -2.43 14.87 20.96
C ASP A 447 -2.11 15.07 19.47
N ILE A 448 -0.94 14.58 19.02
CA ILE A 448 -0.57 14.50 17.60
C ILE A 448 0.04 13.13 17.30
N THR A 449 -0.11 12.68 16.05
CA THR A 449 0.52 11.47 15.54
C THR A 449 0.91 11.65 14.08
N ILE A 450 1.85 10.84 13.57
CA ILE A 450 2.32 10.92 12.18
C ILE A 450 2.26 9.55 11.51
N PHE A 451 1.56 9.43 10.39
CA PHE A 451 1.60 8.25 9.51
C PHE A 451 0.99 8.57 8.15
N THR A 452 1.06 7.63 7.20
CA THR A 452 0.46 7.74 5.87
C THR A 452 -0.86 6.99 5.87
N ARG A 453 -1.95 7.63 5.41
CA ARG A 453 -3.22 6.97 5.14
C ARG A 453 -3.17 6.27 3.78
N ASP A 454 -4.00 5.26 3.60
CA ASP A 454 -4.26 4.70 2.28
C ASP A 454 -4.86 5.79 1.39
N PHE A 455 -4.39 5.82 0.16
CA PHE A 455 -4.89 6.73 -0.85
C PHE A 455 -5.50 5.92 -2.00
N TYR A 456 -6.66 6.36 -2.41
CA TYR A 456 -7.40 5.82 -3.54
C TYR A 456 -7.55 6.91 -4.60
N ILE A 457 -7.77 6.50 -5.83
CA ILE A 457 -8.00 7.42 -6.95
C ILE A 457 -9.31 8.17 -6.75
N GLU A 458 -10.25 7.52 -6.12
CA GLU A 458 -11.49 8.13 -5.69
C GLU A 458 -11.28 8.86 -4.34
N PRO A 459 -11.34 10.20 -4.32
CA PRO A 459 -10.90 10.98 -3.16
C PRO A 459 -11.83 10.87 -1.94
N SER A 460 -13.09 10.44 -2.12
CA SER A 460 -14.02 10.30 -0.99
C SER A 460 -13.48 9.35 0.08
N SER A 461 -12.75 8.31 -0.33
CA SER A 461 -12.14 7.36 0.61
C SER A 461 -11.18 8.03 1.61
N TYR A 462 -10.46 9.07 1.18
CA TYR A 462 -9.60 9.86 2.05
C TYR A 462 -10.43 10.83 2.91
N PHE A 463 -11.34 11.59 2.29
CA PHE A 463 -12.08 12.66 2.97
C PHE A 463 -13.12 12.14 3.97
N THR A 464 -13.72 10.98 3.71
CA THR A 464 -14.67 10.32 4.65
C THR A 464 -14.03 10.10 6.03
N GLY A 465 -12.71 9.96 6.10
CA GLY A 465 -11.97 9.88 7.34
C GLY A 465 -11.97 11.16 8.19
N PHE A 466 -12.54 12.27 7.72
CA PHE A 466 -12.75 13.51 8.47
C PHE A 466 -14.23 13.78 8.81
N LYS A 467 -15.16 12.93 8.33
CA LYS A 467 -16.58 13.09 8.61
C LYS A 467 -16.89 12.85 10.09
N SER A 468 -17.69 13.72 10.70
CA SER A 468 -17.92 13.77 12.15
C SER A 468 -18.43 12.45 12.74
N ASP A 469 -19.26 11.72 12.01
CA ASP A 469 -19.89 10.45 12.41
C ASP A 469 -19.13 9.19 11.96
N ASN A 470 -18.01 9.35 11.26
CA ASN A 470 -17.27 8.22 10.72
C ASN A 470 -16.35 7.58 11.77
N ALA A 471 -16.45 6.26 11.94
CA ALA A 471 -15.61 5.49 12.87
C ALA A 471 -14.10 5.58 12.58
N SER A 472 -13.72 5.90 11.33
CA SER A 472 -12.33 6.12 10.90
C SER A 472 -11.83 7.54 11.15
N ASN A 473 -12.68 8.44 11.68
CA ASN A 473 -12.28 9.80 12.03
C ASN A 473 -11.41 9.80 13.30
N ILE A 474 -10.14 9.52 13.08
CA ILE A 474 -9.15 9.50 14.17
C ILE A 474 -8.91 10.89 14.75
N THR A 475 -9.08 11.96 13.96
CA THR A 475 -8.82 13.34 14.37
C THR A 475 -9.86 13.91 15.34
N LYS A 476 -10.98 13.22 15.52
CA LYS A 476 -12.14 13.69 16.29
C LYS A 476 -12.69 15.03 15.77
N TYR A 477 -12.35 15.36 14.52
CA TYR A 477 -12.80 16.61 13.88
C TYR A 477 -14.31 16.61 13.68
N LYS A 478 -14.93 17.75 13.95
CA LYS A 478 -16.37 17.96 13.79
C LYS A 478 -16.62 19.27 13.07
N SER A 479 -17.18 19.19 11.88
CA SER A 479 -17.53 20.36 11.07
C SER A 479 -18.76 20.06 10.19
N PRO A 480 -19.91 20.67 10.46
CA PRO A 480 -21.09 20.49 9.62
C PRO A 480 -20.84 20.87 8.15
N ILE A 481 -19.98 21.87 7.91
CA ILE A 481 -19.59 22.30 6.55
C ILE A 481 -18.80 21.20 5.85
N ALA A 482 -17.80 20.62 6.53
CA ALA A 482 -17.00 19.53 5.97
C ALA A 482 -17.87 18.27 5.74
N ASP A 483 -18.75 17.94 6.69
CA ASP A 483 -19.67 16.79 6.56
C ASP A 483 -20.60 16.92 5.35
N GLU A 484 -21.14 18.12 5.11
CA GLU A 484 -21.98 18.41 3.94
C GLU A 484 -21.17 18.28 2.64
N LEU A 485 -19.96 18.87 2.58
CA LEU A 485 -19.11 18.83 1.40
C LEU A 485 -18.61 17.40 1.10
N ILE A 486 -18.26 16.61 2.12
CA ILE A 486 -17.90 15.20 1.96
C ILE A 486 -19.09 14.44 1.35
N THR A 487 -20.27 14.57 1.93
CA THR A 487 -21.49 13.88 1.44
C THR A 487 -21.84 14.28 0.00
N LYS A 488 -21.74 15.58 -0.34
CA LYS A 488 -21.93 16.05 -1.72
C LYS A 488 -20.87 15.47 -2.68
N GLY A 489 -19.61 15.43 -2.27
CA GLY A 489 -18.52 14.88 -3.07
C GLY A 489 -18.65 13.37 -3.33
N GLU A 490 -19.26 12.62 -2.40
CA GLU A 490 -19.53 11.19 -2.57
C GLU A 490 -20.60 10.90 -3.64
N THR A 491 -21.54 11.81 -3.84
CA THR A 491 -22.71 11.59 -4.70
C THR A 491 -22.71 12.39 -6.01
N GLU A 492 -21.91 13.46 -6.12
CA GLU A 492 -21.82 14.27 -7.34
C GLU A 492 -21.14 13.49 -8.46
N SER A 493 -21.81 13.35 -9.58
CA SER A 493 -21.34 12.62 -10.76
C SER A 493 -20.75 13.50 -11.87
N ASP A 494 -21.03 14.81 -11.85
CA ASP A 494 -20.41 15.76 -12.77
C ASP A 494 -18.98 16.06 -12.32
N PRO A 495 -17.94 15.73 -13.11
CA PRO A 495 -16.54 15.89 -12.68
C PRO A 495 -16.15 17.33 -12.33
N ALA A 496 -16.71 18.33 -13.03
CA ALA A 496 -16.38 19.73 -12.79
C ALA A 496 -17.00 20.22 -11.48
N LYS A 497 -18.29 19.93 -11.25
CA LYS A 497 -18.95 20.26 -9.98
C LYS A 497 -18.32 19.53 -8.81
N ARG A 498 -17.97 18.28 -9.00
CA ARG A 498 -17.28 17.47 -8.00
C ARG A 498 -15.91 18.05 -7.64
N LYS A 499 -15.15 18.53 -8.64
CA LYS A 499 -13.89 19.24 -8.44
C LYS A 499 -14.08 20.48 -7.56
N ASP A 500 -15.10 21.28 -7.82
CA ASP A 500 -15.42 22.47 -7.02
C ASP A 500 -15.81 22.13 -5.58
N ILE A 501 -16.55 21.05 -5.37
CA ILE A 501 -16.90 20.56 -4.02
C ILE A 501 -15.63 20.17 -3.27
N TYR A 502 -14.74 19.38 -3.90
CA TYR A 502 -13.49 18.98 -3.25
C TYR A 502 -12.50 20.12 -3.06
N ASN A 503 -12.49 21.13 -3.92
CA ASN A 503 -11.69 22.34 -3.68
C ASN A 503 -12.17 23.05 -2.41
N LYS A 504 -13.49 23.29 -2.27
CA LYS A 504 -14.08 23.91 -1.06
C LYS A 504 -13.83 23.08 0.20
N LEU A 505 -13.91 21.76 0.08
CA LEU A 505 -13.60 20.86 1.20
C LEU A 505 -12.13 20.98 1.62
N GLN A 506 -11.20 20.97 0.67
CA GLN A 506 -9.78 21.13 0.95
C GLN A 506 -9.47 22.51 1.57
N ASP A 507 -10.13 23.59 1.12
CA ASP A 507 -10.01 24.91 1.73
C ASP A 507 -10.50 24.89 3.18
N THR A 508 -11.64 24.25 3.45
CA THR A 508 -12.19 24.12 4.82
C THR A 508 -11.24 23.33 5.72
N LEU A 509 -10.77 22.17 5.25
CA LEU A 509 -9.82 21.34 6.00
C LEU A 509 -8.48 22.05 6.21
N HIS A 510 -8.02 22.85 5.25
CA HIS A 510 -6.81 23.65 5.39
C HIS A 510 -6.95 24.74 6.46
N GLN A 511 -8.09 25.40 6.55
CA GLN A 511 -8.36 26.43 7.58
C GLN A 511 -8.48 25.81 8.97
N ASP A 512 -9.24 24.72 9.10
CA ASP A 512 -9.49 24.06 10.39
C ASP A 512 -8.32 23.17 10.82
N LEU A 513 -7.52 22.73 9.89
CA LEU A 513 -6.28 21.96 10.05
C LEU A 513 -6.40 20.73 10.96
N PRO A 514 -7.29 19.76 10.68
CA PRO A 514 -7.30 18.50 11.42
C PRO A 514 -6.09 17.61 11.10
N SER A 515 -5.43 17.83 9.96
CA SER A 515 -4.16 17.23 9.60
C SER A 515 -3.31 18.15 8.71
N ILE A 516 -2.01 17.87 8.62
CA ILE A 516 -1.10 18.54 7.69
C ILE A 516 -0.11 17.55 7.11
N ALA A 517 0.06 17.57 5.79
CA ALA A 517 1.07 16.80 5.09
C ALA A 517 2.48 17.28 5.43
N VAL A 518 3.40 16.37 5.67
CA VAL A 518 4.77 16.71 6.08
C VAL A 518 5.69 16.79 4.85
N TYR A 519 5.70 15.75 4.02
CA TYR A 519 6.44 15.68 2.77
C TYR A 519 5.81 14.65 1.85
N SER A 520 6.05 14.75 0.56
CA SER A 520 5.69 13.73 -0.43
C SER A 520 6.96 13.27 -1.14
N GLU A 521 7.34 12.01 -0.96
CA GLU A 521 8.59 11.46 -1.47
C GLU A 521 8.45 11.03 -2.93
N LYS A 522 9.40 11.42 -3.80
CA LYS A 522 9.50 10.89 -5.16
C LYS A 522 10.25 9.58 -5.16
N ARG A 523 9.59 8.54 -5.63
CA ARG A 523 10.18 7.20 -5.72
C ARG A 523 11.10 7.12 -6.93
N LEU A 524 12.30 6.54 -6.75
CA LEU A 524 13.25 6.36 -7.82
C LEU A 524 13.08 4.97 -8.43
N LEU A 525 12.74 4.94 -9.73
CA LEU A 525 12.78 3.75 -10.55
C LEU A 525 14.03 3.82 -11.42
N ALA A 526 14.88 2.81 -11.30
CA ALA A 526 16.08 2.65 -12.09
C ALA A 526 15.89 1.49 -13.07
N VAL A 527 16.07 1.75 -14.36
CA VAL A 527 15.90 0.77 -15.42
C VAL A 527 17.18 0.69 -16.23
N THR A 528 17.71 -0.50 -16.49
CA THR A 528 18.89 -0.64 -17.34
C THR A 528 18.56 -0.30 -18.80
N LYS A 529 19.49 0.36 -19.49
CA LYS A 529 19.29 0.91 -20.85
C LYS A 529 19.04 -0.14 -21.93
N ASN A 530 19.33 -1.42 -21.66
CA ASN A 530 19.04 -2.54 -22.54
C ASN A 530 17.59 -3.05 -22.45
N VAL A 531 16.82 -2.60 -21.47
CA VAL A 531 15.40 -2.92 -21.39
C VAL A 531 14.63 -1.91 -22.23
N ILE A 532 13.94 -2.38 -23.26
CA ILE A 532 12.94 -1.59 -23.98
C ILE A 532 11.64 -1.80 -23.25
N VAL A 533 11.28 -0.81 -22.50
CA VAL A 533 10.00 -0.80 -21.82
C VAL A 533 9.15 0.26 -22.50
N GLY A 534 7.89 -0.06 -22.74
CA GLY A 534 6.92 0.99 -22.62
C GLY A 534 6.96 1.34 -21.13
N LYS A 535 7.56 2.42 -20.73
CA LYS A 535 7.97 2.84 -19.38
C LYS A 535 7.23 2.13 -18.25
N PRO A 536 7.94 1.47 -17.29
CA PRO A 536 7.29 0.94 -16.11
C PRO A 536 6.57 2.10 -15.41
N LEU A 537 5.28 1.94 -15.21
CA LEU A 537 4.43 2.97 -14.68
C LEU A 537 4.57 2.99 -13.16
N ASP A 538 4.57 4.18 -12.56
CA ASP A 538 4.52 4.33 -11.09
C ASP A 538 3.16 3.81 -10.56
N ILE A 539 2.11 3.98 -11.34
CA ILE A 539 0.78 3.44 -11.08
C ILE A 539 0.56 2.22 -11.98
N GLY A 540 0.38 1.05 -11.36
CA GLY A 540 0.24 -0.20 -12.08
C GLY A 540 1.50 -0.55 -12.87
N MET A 541 2.62 -0.70 -12.18
CA MET A 541 3.96 -0.90 -12.76
C MET A 541 4.01 -1.96 -13.88
N PHE A 542 3.20 -2.99 -13.77
CA PHE A 542 3.17 -4.10 -14.71
C PHE A 542 2.02 -4.04 -15.73
N ASN A 543 1.23 -2.97 -15.76
CA ASN A 543 0.06 -2.88 -16.63
C ASN A 543 0.37 -3.06 -18.11
N ASN A 544 1.55 -2.62 -18.56
CA ASN A 544 2.05 -2.75 -19.93
C ASN A 544 3.16 -3.80 -20.08
N VAL A 545 3.25 -4.74 -19.17
CA VAL A 545 4.34 -5.72 -19.10
C VAL A 545 4.46 -6.61 -20.36
N ASN A 546 3.36 -6.82 -21.06
CA ASN A 546 3.36 -7.52 -22.35
C ASN A 546 4.12 -6.76 -23.47
N GLN A 547 4.32 -5.45 -23.30
CA GLN A 547 5.07 -4.61 -24.25
C GLN A 547 6.57 -4.56 -23.93
N TRP A 548 6.98 -5.01 -22.75
CA TRP A 548 8.38 -5.01 -22.35
C TRP A 548 9.23 -5.88 -23.26
N ASP A 549 10.43 -5.40 -23.60
CA ASP A 549 11.37 -6.10 -24.47
C ASP A 549 12.82 -5.77 -24.09
N LEU A 550 13.77 -6.52 -24.59
CA LEU A 550 15.20 -6.28 -24.48
C LEU A 550 15.74 -5.73 -25.80
N LYS A 551 16.59 -4.71 -25.74
CA LYS A 551 17.38 -4.27 -26.91
C LYS A 551 18.31 -5.41 -27.32
N LYS A 552 18.39 -5.64 -28.62
CA LYS A 552 19.36 -6.57 -29.20
C LYS A 552 20.78 -6.06 -29.01
#